data_edb995e1e92460f39392eadea1021f1a
#
_entry.id   edb995e1e92460f39392eadea1021f1a
#
_cell.length_a   1.000
_cell.length_b   1.000
_cell.length_c   1.000
_cell.angle_alpha   90.00
_cell.angle_beta   90.00
_cell.angle_gamma   90.00
#
_symmetry.space_group_name_H-M   'P 1'
#
loop_
_entity.id
_entity.type
_entity.pdbx_description
1 polymer ?
#
loop_
_entity_poly.entity_id
_entity_poly.type
_entity_poly.pdbx_seq_one_letter_code
_entity_poly.pdbx_strand_id
1 'polypeptide(L)'
;LSIELNLIQAILFDVDGTLSDTDDLYTDKLKRVLQPFHILYPGKDPGWLARKIIMALETPGNLLIGLPDVVGFDDEIFGLIDFLARHSHPKPKEHKIVPGVRGMLVDLSRRYPLAVVSARDERTTRMFLDNTRLSQYFQCIATAQTCKHTKPYPDPLLWVAQKMNVPVEACLMVGDTTVDIRAGKSAGTQTVGVLCGFGEKTELENNGADLILETTADLEKLLNQSG
;
A
#
# COMPACT_ATOMS: atom_id res chain seq x y z
N LEU A 1 15.27 -2.68 15.43
CA LEU A 1 14.07 -1.96 15.86
C LEU A 1 13.06 -3.03 16.27
N SER A 2 12.44 -2.89 17.43
CA SER A 2 11.44 -3.82 17.95
C SER A 2 10.13 -3.06 18.08
N ILE A 3 9.05 -3.66 17.57
CA ILE A 3 7.70 -3.11 17.73
C ILE A 3 7.25 -3.21 19.19
N GLU A 4 6.67 -2.14 19.73
CA GLU A 4 6.15 -2.08 21.09
C GLU A 4 4.63 -2.30 21.07
N LEU A 5 4.23 -3.57 21.08
CA LEU A 5 2.82 -3.97 20.88
C LEU A 5 1.88 -3.42 21.95
N ASN A 6 2.36 -3.22 23.17
CA ASN A 6 1.62 -2.67 24.31
C ASN A 6 1.25 -1.19 24.15
N LEU A 7 1.91 -0.47 23.27
CA LEU A 7 1.61 0.95 23.01
C LEU A 7 0.55 1.15 21.92
N ILE A 8 0.22 0.10 21.16
CA ILE A 8 -0.70 0.20 20.03
C ILE A 8 -2.15 0.39 20.53
N GLN A 9 -2.78 1.47 20.09
CA GLN A 9 -4.16 1.80 20.38
C GLN A 9 -5.04 1.86 19.12
N ALA A 10 -4.46 1.99 17.93
CA ALA A 10 -5.18 2.00 16.65
C ALA A 10 -4.33 1.39 15.54
N ILE A 11 -4.98 0.85 14.50
CA ILE A 11 -4.29 0.24 13.36
C ILE A 11 -4.76 0.90 12.06
N LEU A 12 -3.80 1.31 11.25
CA LEU A 12 -3.98 1.97 9.96
C LEU A 12 -3.54 1.01 8.86
N PHE A 13 -4.41 0.74 7.91
CA PHE A 13 -4.13 -0.19 6.81
C PHE A 13 -4.06 0.54 5.47
N ASP A 14 -3.06 0.21 4.66
CA ASP A 14 -3.15 0.45 3.24
C ASP A 14 -4.15 -0.52 2.59
N VAL A 15 -4.48 -0.28 1.30
CA VAL A 15 -5.43 -1.10 0.54
C VAL A 15 -4.72 -2.01 -0.44
N ASP A 16 -3.94 -1.46 -1.38
CA ASP A 16 -3.33 -2.22 -2.46
C ASP A 16 -2.16 -3.08 -1.97
N GLY A 17 -2.17 -4.39 -2.26
CA GLY A 17 -1.13 -5.29 -1.76
C GLY A 17 -1.19 -5.57 -0.25
N THR A 18 -2.06 -4.88 0.50
CA THR A 18 -2.21 -5.02 1.95
C THR A 18 -3.55 -5.66 2.33
N LEU A 19 -4.66 -5.04 1.97
CA LEU A 19 -6.02 -5.59 2.14
C LEU A 19 -6.53 -6.25 0.87
N SER A 20 -6.20 -5.66 -0.28
CA SER A 20 -6.56 -6.11 -1.61
C SER A 20 -5.44 -6.93 -2.22
N ASP A 21 -5.78 -8.13 -2.70
CA ASP A 21 -4.90 -8.97 -3.51
C ASP A 21 -4.87 -8.42 -4.94
N THR A 22 -4.07 -7.38 -5.14
CA THR A 22 -3.94 -6.65 -6.41
C THR A 22 -2.69 -7.02 -7.20
N ASP A 23 -1.79 -7.78 -6.59
CA ASP A 23 -0.45 -8.07 -7.11
C ASP A 23 -0.49 -8.73 -8.51
N ASP A 24 -1.31 -9.75 -8.68
CA ASP A 24 -1.33 -10.54 -9.91
C ASP A 24 -1.91 -9.77 -11.12
N LEU A 25 -2.90 -8.89 -10.91
CA LEU A 25 -3.63 -8.29 -12.03
C LEU A 25 -2.88 -7.12 -12.69
N TYR A 26 -2.21 -6.28 -11.90
CA TYR A 26 -1.44 -5.15 -12.44
C TYR A 26 -0.08 -5.62 -12.95
N THR A 27 0.58 -6.45 -12.17
CA THR A 27 1.87 -7.03 -12.53
C THR A 27 1.77 -7.87 -13.79
N ASP A 28 0.76 -8.70 -13.93
CA ASP A 28 0.56 -9.54 -15.13
C ASP A 28 0.19 -8.72 -16.39
N LYS A 29 -0.60 -7.66 -16.24
CA LYS A 29 -0.88 -6.76 -17.36
C LYS A 29 0.38 -6.02 -17.80
N LEU A 30 1.12 -5.49 -16.86
CA LEU A 30 2.33 -4.73 -17.15
C LEU A 30 3.45 -5.65 -17.64
N LYS A 31 3.58 -6.86 -17.11
CA LYS A 31 4.47 -7.92 -17.65
C LYS A 31 4.17 -8.20 -19.12
N ARG A 32 2.88 -8.38 -19.49
CA ARG A 32 2.49 -8.62 -20.89
C ARG A 32 2.84 -7.45 -21.80
N VAL A 33 2.71 -6.23 -21.34
CA VAL A 33 3.09 -5.01 -22.09
C VAL A 33 4.60 -4.87 -22.20
N LEU A 34 5.34 -5.22 -21.15
CA LEU A 34 6.81 -5.11 -21.11
C LEU A 34 7.53 -6.29 -21.78
N GLN A 35 6.88 -7.45 -21.88
CA GLN A 35 7.48 -8.67 -22.45
C GLN A 35 8.07 -8.48 -23.85
N PRO A 36 7.44 -7.77 -24.82
CA PRO A 36 8.03 -7.50 -26.12
C PRO A 36 9.31 -6.66 -26.07
N PHE A 37 9.47 -5.87 -25.02
CA PHE A 37 10.61 -4.94 -24.84
C PHE A 37 11.75 -5.54 -24.01
N HIS A 38 11.68 -6.83 -23.67
CA HIS A 38 12.67 -7.48 -22.80
C HIS A 38 14.10 -7.39 -23.35
N ILE A 39 14.26 -7.17 -24.65
CA ILE A 39 15.57 -6.92 -25.30
C ILE A 39 16.26 -5.65 -24.75
N LEU A 40 15.49 -4.68 -24.23
CA LEU A 40 16.02 -3.41 -23.74
C LEU A 40 16.54 -3.50 -22.28
N TYR A 41 16.24 -4.59 -21.57
CA TYR A 41 16.71 -4.82 -20.19
C TYR A 41 17.22 -6.27 -20.00
N PRO A 42 18.32 -6.63 -20.71
CA PRO A 42 18.83 -8.00 -20.66
C PRO A 42 19.21 -8.41 -19.25
N GLY A 43 18.75 -9.59 -18.85
CA GLY A 43 19.08 -10.18 -17.53
C GLY A 43 18.17 -9.80 -16.38
N LYS A 44 17.10 -9.00 -16.58
CA LYS A 44 16.11 -8.68 -15.56
C LYS A 44 14.74 -9.25 -15.91
N ASP A 45 14.04 -9.79 -14.91
CA ASP A 45 12.67 -10.29 -15.07
C ASP A 45 11.70 -9.13 -15.39
N PRO A 46 10.80 -9.25 -16.38
CA PRO A 46 9.74 -8.28 -16.64
C PRO A 46 8.90 -7.94 -15.41
N GLY A 47 8.75 -8.88 -14.49
CA GLY A 47 8.06 -8.67 -13.21
C GLY A 47 8.75 -7.66 -12.30
N TRP A 48 10.07 -7.68 -12.25
CA TRP A 48 10.85 -6.70 -11.48
C TRP A 48 10.63 -5.27 -12.01
N LEU A 49 10.67 -5.09 -13.33
CA LEU A 49 10.45 -3.78 -13.94
C LEU A 49 9.00 -3.30 -13.74
N ALA A 50 8.03 -4.21 -13.89
CA ALA A 50 6.62 -3.92 -13.65
C ALA A 50 6.38 -3.43 -12.21
N ARG A 51 6.95 -4.12 -11.22
CA ARG A 51 6.87 -3.70 -9.80
C ARG A 51 7.49 -2.32 -9.58
N LYS A 52 8.68 -2.07 -10.13
CA LYS A 52 9.33 -0.74 -10.01
C LYS A 52 8.50 0.38 -10.62
N ILE A 53 7.86 0.15 -11.74
CA ILE A 53 6.97 1.13 -12.39
C ILE A 53 5.74 1.39 -11.51
N ILE A 54 5.11 0.33 -10.97
CA ILE A 54 3.94 0.46 -10.08
C ILE A 54 4.32 1.26 -8.83
N MET A 55 5.43 0.90 -8.17
CA MET A 55 5.90 1.62 -6.97
C MET A 55 6.24 3.09 -7.27
N ALA A 56 6.80 3.39 -8.46
CA ALA A 56 7.07 4.76 -8.87
C ALA A 56 5.79 5.57 -9.12
N LEU A 57 4.74 4.93 -9.68
CA LEU A 57 3.43 5.56 -9.92
C LEU A 57 2.65 5.82 -8.62
N GLU A 58 2.88 5.05 -7.57
CA GLU A 58 2.29 5.27 -6.25
C GLU A 58 2.91 6.44 -5.48
N THR A 59 4.04 6.97 -5.96
CA THR A 59 4.72 8.10 -5.32
C THR A 59 4.49 9.40 -6.12
N PRO A 60 3.45 10.19 -5.84
CA PRO A 60 3.03 11.34 -6.67
C PRO A 60 4.06 12.47 -6.78
N GLY A 61 5.13 12.46 -6.00
CA GLY A 61 6.17 13.49 -6.01
C GLY A 61 7.44 13.11 -6.77
N ASN A 62 7.69 11.84 -7.03
CA ASN A 62 8.96 11.36 -7.61
C ASN A 62 8.86 11.07 -9.12
N LEU A 63 7.67 11.13 -9.70
CA LEU A 63 7.49 10.88 -11.13
C LEU A 63 8.26 11.89 -12.00
N LEU A 64 8.50 13.10 -11.49
CA LEU A 64 9.19 14.16 -12.23
C LEU A 64 10.72 14.19 -12.03
N ILE A 65 11.27 13.53 -10.99
CA ILE A 65 12.67 13.71 -10.61
C ILE A 65 13.51 12.41 -10.67
N GLY A 66 12.91 11.22 -10.56
CA GLY A 66 13.67 9.98 -10.37
C GLY A 66 13.63 8.95 -11.51
N LEU A 67 12.65 9.00 -12.39
CA LEU A 67 12.50 8.02 -13.47
C LEU A 67 13.50 8.18 -14.63
N PRO A 68 13.92 9.40 -15.05
CA PRO A 68 14.91 9.55 -16.12
C PRO A 68 16.24 8.87 -15.78
N ASP A 69 16.68 8.96 -14.51
CA ASP A 69 17.98 8.41 -14.08
C ASP A 69 17.98 6.88 -13.90
N VAL A 70 16.80 6.26 -13.67
CA VAL A 70 16.71 4.82 -13.40
C VAL A 70 16.47 4.00 -14.66
N VAL A 71 15.83 4.56 -15.67
CA VAL A 71 15.37 3.79 -16.86
C VAL A 71 16.01 4.30 -18.16
N GLY A 72 16.49 5.53 -18.23
CA GLY A 72 17.17 6.07 -19.42
C GLY A 72 16.28 6.16 -20.67
N PHE A 73 14.98 6.36 -20.48
CA PHE A 73 14.01 6.44 -21.57
C PHE A 73 13.33 7.81 -21.65
N ASP A 74 13.19 8.31 -22.87
CA ASP A 74 12.64 9.61 -23.21
C ASP A 74 11.12 9.72 -22.95
N ASP A 75 10.61 10.97 -22.87
CA ASP A 75 9.23 11.38 -22.60
C ASP A 75 8.16 10.69 -23.48
N GLU A 76 8.54 10.14 -24.63
CA GLU A 76 7.65 9.47 -25.59
C GLU A 76 7.07 8.16 -25.04
N ILE A 77 7.82 7.42 -24.21
CA ILE A 77 7.33 6.16 -23.60
C ILE A 77 6.34 6.44 -22.50
N PHE A 78 6.52 7.53 -21.73
CA PHE A 78 5.54 7.97 -20.76
C PHE A 78 4.21 8.37 -21.42
N GLY A 79 4.27 9.07 -22.53
CA GLY A 79 3.07 9.39 -23.31
C GLY A 79 2.32 8.15 -23.79
N LEU A 80 3.02 7.11 -24.19
CA LEU A 80 2.44 5.85 -24.62
C LEU A 80 1.83 5.05 -23.47
N ILE A 81 2.51 5.00 -22.31
CA ILE A 81 1.99 4.31 -21.10
C ILE A 81 0.72 5.02 -20.60
N ASP A 82 0.73 6.35 -20.54
CA ASP A 82 -0.43 7.14 -20.11
C ASP A 82 -1.59 7.02 -21.11
N PHE A 83 -1.30 7.02 -22.42
CA PHE A 83 -2.30 6.78 -23.46
C PHE A 83 -2.92 5.38 -23.34
N LEU A 84 -2.12 4.34 -23.12
CA LEU A 84 -2.59 2.96 -22.98
C LEU A 84 -3.38 2.78 -21.66
N ALA A 85 -2.96 3.44 -20.57
CA ALA A 85 -3.67 3.42 -19.31
C ALA A 85 -5.06 4.08 -19.40
N ARG A 86 -5.16 5.21 -20.10
CA ARG A 86 -6.43 5.95 -20.31
C ARG A 86 -7.41 5.23 -21.24
N HIS A 87 -6.91 4.45 -22.20
CA HIS A 87 -7.75 3.76 -23.20
C HIS A 87 -8.08 2.33 -22.86
N SER A 88 -7.50 1.75 -21.80
CA SER A 88 -7.92 0.47 -21.26
C SER A 88 -9.17 0.62 -20.43
N HIS A 89 -10.35 0.36 -21.01
CA HIS A 89 -11.58 0.25 -20.23
C HIS A 89 -11.45 -0.93 -19.27
N PRO A 90 -11.42 -0.72 -17.96
CA PRO A 90 -11.32 -1.83 -17.01
C PRO A 90 -12.64 -2.61 -17.06
N LYS A 91 -12.56 -3.91 -17.36
CA LYS A 91 -13.65 -4.84 -17.04
C LYS A 91 -13.94 -4.75 -15.55
N PRO A 92 -15.19 -5.02 -15.09
CA PRO A 92 -15.49 -5.07 -13.66
C PRO A 92 -14.45 -5.96 -12.98
N LYS A 93 -13.67 -5.37 -12.06
CA LYS A 93 -12.62 -6.10 -11.35
C LYS A 93 -13.29 -7.00 -10.33
N GLU A 94 -12.99 -8.28 -10.33
CA GLU A 94 -13.18 -9.09 -9.13
C GLU A 94 -12.28 -8.48 -8.04
N HIS A 95 -12.90 -7.88 -7.04
CA HIS A 95 -12.19 -7.37 -5.87
C HIS A 95 -11.81 -8.56 -5.00
N LYS A 96 -10.58 -9.00 -5.09
CA LYS A 96 -10.02 -10.04 -4.23
C LYS A 96 -9.40 -9.40 -3.00
N ILE A 97 -9.58 -10.03 -1.86
CA ILE A 97 -8.89 -9.66 -0.61
C ILE A 97 -7.77 -10.65 -0.34
N VAL A 98 -6.71 -10.18 0.30
CA VAL A 98 -5.61 -11.05 0.74
C VAL A 98 -6.19 -12.15 1.65
N PRO A 99 -5.81 -13.42 1.44
CA PRO A 99 -6.32 -14.53 2.23
C PRO A 99 -6.14 -14.29 3.74
N GLY A 100 -7.17 -14.59 4.53
CA GLY A 100 -7.16 -14.42 5.99
C GLY A 100 -7.50 -13.01 6.49
N VAL A 101 -7.38 -11.97 5.69
CA VAL A 101 -7.62 -10.56 6.10
C VAL A 101 -9.00 -10.35 6.69
N ARG A 102 -10.04 -10.97 6.14
CA ARG A 102 -11.40 -10.82 6.69
C ARG A 102 -11.49 -11.31 8.14
N GLY A 103 -10.92 -12.48 8.44
CA GLY A 103 -10.91 -13.04 9.81
C GLY A 103 -10.17 -12.12 10.76
N MET A 104 -8.96 -11.71 10.37
CA MET A 104 -8.15 -10.76 11.12
C MET A 104 -8.90 -9.45 11.42
N LEU A 105 -9.57 -8.83 10.44
CA LEU A 105 -10.32 -7.59 10.65
C LEU A 105 -11.51 -7.78 11.59
N VAL A 106 -12.21 -8.92 11.54
CA VAL A 106 -13.28 -9.26 12.49
C VAL A 106 -12.76 -9.24 13.93
N ASP A 107 -11.60 -9.83 14.18
CA ASP A 107 -11.04 -9.92 15.52
C ASP A 107 -10.39 -8.63 15.98
N LEU A 108 -9.60 -7.98 15.12
CA LEU A 108 -8.93 -6.72 15.48
C LEU A 108 -9.90 -5.56 15.68
N SER A 109 -11.00 -5.47 14.90
CA SER A 109 -11.99 -4.40 15.04
C SER A 109 -12.73 -4.41 16.38
N ARG A 110 -12.71 -5.54 17.11
CA ARG A 110 -13.28 -5.64 18.48
C ARG A 110 -12.36 -5.03 19.55
N ARG A 111 -11.08 -4.90 19.25
CA ARG A 111 -10.03 -4.52 20.20
C ARG A 111 -9.43 -3.16 19.89
N TYR A 112 -9.37 -2.79 18.63
CA TYR A 112 -8.72 -1.58 18.13
C TYR A 112 -9.64 -0.81 17.18
N PRO A 113 -9.69 0.51 17.24
CA PRO A 113 -10.15 1.32 16.14
C PRO A 113 -9.26 1.08 14.91
N LEU A 114 -9.89 0.82 13.78
CA LEU A 114 -9.21 0.57 12.51
C LEU A 114 -9.51 1.69 11.52
N ALA A 115 -8.52 2.07 10.72
CA ALA A 115 -8.69 3.03 9.63
C ALA A 115 -8.01 2.54 8.35
N VAL A 116 -8.47 3.06 7.23
CA VAL A 116 -7.82 2.91 5.92
C VAL A 116 -7.04 4.18 5.58
N VAL A 117 -5.83 4.03 5.06
CA VAL A 117 -4.98 5.10 4.53
C VAL A 117 -4.47 4.69 3.16
N SER A 118 -5.17 5.10 2.10
CA SER A 118 -4.89 4.68 0.73
C SER A 118 -4.44 5.84 -0.16
N ALA A 119 -3.55 5.56 -1.11
CA ALA A 119 -3.19 6.48 -2.19
C ALA A 119 -4.20 6.48 -3.35
N ARG A 120 -5.20 5.60 -3.33
CA ARG A 120 -6.31 5.60 -4.30
C ARG A 120 -7.23 6.81 -4.12
N ASP A 121 -8.02 7.12 -5.16
CA ASP A 121 -9.14 8.03 -5.04
C ASP A 121 -10.27 7.45 -4.14
N GLU A 122 -11.12 8.35 -3.63
CA GLU A 122 -12.18 7.99 -2.67
C GLU A 122 -13.19 7.01 -3.27
N ARG A 123 -13.58 7.20 -4.52
CA ARG A 123 -14.58 6.38 -5.19
C ARG A 123 -14.12 4.93 -5.30
N THR A 124 -12.89 4.71 -5.79
CA THR A 124 -12.36 3.35 -5.99
C THR A 124 -12.04 2.66 -4.67
N THR A 125 -11.58 3.42 -3.66
CA THR A 125 -11.37 2.90 -2.30
C THR A 125 -12.69 2.42 -1.68
N ARG A 126 -13.73 3.25 -1.68
CA ARG A 126 -15.05 2.87 -1.15
C ARG A 126 -15.65 1.71 -1.92
N MET A 127 -15.58 1.73 -3.24
CA MET A 127 -16.10 0.63 -4.06
C MET A 127 -15.42 -0.72 -3.75
N PHE A 128 -14.11 -0.74 -3.49
CA PHE A 128 -13.42 -1.93 -3.04
C PHE A 128 -13.94 -2.39 -1.67
N LEU A 129 -13.97 -1.50 -0.69
CA LEU A 129 -14.38 -1.83 0.67
C LEU A 129 -15.84 -2.30 0.74
N ASP A 130 -16.75 -1.69 -0.02
CA ASP A 130 -18.17 -2.03 -0.05
C ASP A 130 -18.40 -3.37 -0.76
N ASN A 131 -17.81 -3.57 -1.93
CA ASN A 131 -17.93 -4.82 -2.69
C ASN A 131 -17.35 -6.01 -1.92
N THR A 132 -16.31 -5.78 -1.13
CA THR A 132 -15.71 -6.81 -0.27
C THR A 132 -16.35 -6.86 1.12
N ARG A 133 -17.32 -6.00 1.43
CA ARG A 133 -17.96 -5.87 2.76
C ARG A 133 -16.95 -5.66 3.89
N LEU A 134 -15.90 -4.88 3.63
CA LEU A 134 -14.89 -4.54 4.64
C LEU A 134 -15.15 -3.18 5.29
N SER A 135 -15.98 -2.31 4.69
CA SER A 135 -16.26 -0.95 5.18
C SER A 135 -16.67 -0.91 6.65
N GLN A 136 -17.41 -1.92 7.10
CA GLN A 136 -17.95 -2.01 8.46
C GLN A 136 -16.89 -2.11 9.56
N TYR A 137 -15.65 -2.48 9.23
CA TYR A 137 -14.58 -2.65 10.21
C TYR A 137 -13.78 -1.35 10.44
N PHE A 138 -13.93 -0.36 9.58
CA PHE A 138 -13.13 0.87 9.61
C PHE A 138 -13.94 2.06 10.12
N GLN A 139 -13.38 2.79 11.09
CA GLN A 139 -13.99 4.01 11.63
C GLN A 139 -13.84 5.20 10.71
N CYS A 140 -12.71 5.28 9.98
CA CYS A 140 -12.48 6.33 8.98
C CYS A 140 -11.60 5.83 7.84
N ILE A 141 -11.65 6.58 6.73
CA ILE A 141 -10.97 6.26 5.48
C ILE A 141 -10.30 7.53 4.99
N ALA A 142 -8.98 7.53 4.90
CA ALA A 142 -8.21 8.56 4.22
C ALA A 142 -7.82 8.08 2.82
N THR A 143 -8.01 8.94 1.84
CA THR A 143 -7.73 8.68 0.42
C THR A 143 -6.82 9.76 -0.15
N ALA A 144 -6.43 9.66 -1.42
CA ALA A 144 -5.63 10.68 -2.09
C ALA A 144 -6.26 12.09 -2.04
N GLN A 145 -7.58 12.20 -1.83
CA GLN A 145 -8.30 13.47 -1.79
C GLN A 145 -8.58 13.98 -0.36
N THR A 146 -8.23 13.23 0.67
CA THR A 146 -8.55 13.58 2.06
C THR A 146 -7.69 14.72 2.58
N CYS A 147 -6.40 14.74 2.23
CA CYS A 147 -5.42 15.73 2.68
C CYS A 147 -4.76 16.43 1.49
N LYS A 148 -4.03 17.52 1.77
CA LYS A 148 -3.26 18.24 0.75
C LYS A 148 -2.16 17.35 0.14
N HIS A 149 -1.50 16.55 0.98
CA HIS A 149 -0.49 15.61 0.56
C HIS A 149 -0.95 14.19 0.91
N THR A 150 -0.67 13.24 0.01
CA THR A 150 -0.89 11.82 0.25
C THR A 150 0.41 11.15 0.73
N LYS A 151 0.38 9.85 1.06
CA LYS A 151 1.59 9.08 1.34
C LYS A 151 2.64 9.32 0.22
N PRO A 152 3.92 9.47 0.51
CA PRO A 152 4.65 9.19 1.77
C PRO A 152 4.64 10.33 2.79
N TYR A 153 3.85 11.38 2.60
CA TYR A 153 3.71 12.43 3.60
C TYR A 153 2.87 11.94 4.79
N PRO A 154 3.10 12.49 6.01
CA PRO A 154 2.41 12.05 7.21
C PRO A 154 0.95 12.49 7.29
N ASP A 155 0.54 13.47 6.47
CA ASP A 155 -0.76 14.15 6.55
C ASP A 155 -1.95 13.19 6.72
N PRO A 156 -2.12 12.12 5.89
CA PRO A 156 -3.28 11.24 6.02
C PRO A 156 -3.25 10.40 7.30
N LEU A 157 -2.08 10.04 7.81
CA LEU A 157 -1.95 9.29 9.07
C LEU A 157 -2.30 10.17 10.27
N LEU A 158 -1.80 11.41 10.28
CA LEU A 158 -2.14 12.41 11.29
C LEU A 158 -3.64 12.70 11.29
N TRP A 159 -4.24 12.82 10.11
CA TRP A 159 -5.67 13.04 9.95
C TRP A 159 -6.50 11.88 10.54
N VAL A 160 -6.19 10.62 10.24
CA VAL A 160 -6.94 9.48 10.78
C VAL A 160 -6.73 9.33 12.29
N ALA A 161 -5.51 9.54 12.80
CA ALA A 161 -5.22 9.53 14.23
C ALA A 161 -6.08 10.57 14.97
N GLN A 162 -6.15 11.80 14.45
CA GLN A 162 -7.02 12.85 14.98
C GLN A 162 -8.50 12.46 14.92
N LYS A 163 -8.96 11.88 13.81
CA LYS A 163 -10.37 11.45 13.65
C LYS A 163 -10.76 10.34 14.61
N MET A 164 -9.85 9.43 14.93
CA MET A 164 -10.06 8.36 15.90
C MET A 164 -9.81 8.78 17.34
N ASN A 165 -9.34 10.03 17.55
CA ASN A 165 -8.93 10.55 18.87
C ASN A 165 -7.88 9.67 19.57
N VAL A 166 -6.88 9.22 18.80
CA VAL A 166 -5.75 8.40 19.25
C VAL A 166 -4.45 9.17 18.99
N PRO A 167 -3.49 9.18 19.93
CA PRO A 167 -2.15 9.71 19.66
C PRO A 167 -1.51 9.01 18.48
N VAL A 168 -0.89 9.74 17.57
CA VAL A 168 -0.32 9.14 16.35
C VAL A 168 0.79 8.15 16.68
N GLU A 169 1.53 8.37 17.75
CA GLU A 169 2.58 7.48 18.26
C GLU A 169 2.03 6.14 18.77
N ALA A 170 0.74 6.10 19.11
CA ALA A 170 0.02 4.89 19.49
C ALA A 170 -0.70 4.22 18.31
N CYS A 171 -0.48 4.70 17.09
CA CYS A 171 -0.96 4.07 15.87
C CYS A 171 0.08 3.12 15.27
N LEU A 172 -0.41 2.05 14.64
CA LEU A 172 0.37 1.13 13.84
C LEU A 172 0.01 1.30 12.36
N MET A 173 0.96 1.67 11.52
CA MET A 173 0.78 1.66 10.06
C MET A 173 1.18 0.31 9.49
N VAL A 174 0.27 -0.31 8.74
CA VAL A 174 0.46 -1.59 8.05
C VAL A 174 0.34 -1.35 6.55
N GLY A 175 1.39 -1.67 5.80
CA GLY A 175 1.43 -1.48 4.36
C GLY A 175 2.49 -2.36 3.71
N ASP A 176 2.42 -2.49 2.40
CA ASP A 176 3.31 -3.36 1.62
C ASP A 176 4.39 -2.60 0.86
N THR A 177 4.32 -1.25 0.82
CA THR A 177 5.28 -0.45 0.05
C THR A 177 6.18 0.42 0.94
N THR A 178 7.30 0.87 0.36
CA THR A 178 8.19 1.84 1.02
C THR A 178 7.50 3.18 1.27
N VAL A 179 6.44 3.49 0.52
CA VAL A 179 5.62 4.69 0.66
C VAL A 179 4.85 4.67 1.99
N ASP A 180 4.33 3.50 2.38
CA ASP A 180 3.62 3.28 3.64
C ASP A 180 4.55 3.41 4.84
N ILE A 181 5.71 2.75 4.74
CA ILE A 181 6.71 2.78 5.80
C ILE A 181 7.21 4.20 6.02
N ARG A 182 7.54 4.92 4.96
CA ARG A 182 7.98 6.32 5.04
C ARG A 182 6.90 7.24 5.60
N ALA A 183 5.64 7.07 5.20
CA ALA A 183 4.53 7.83 5.76
C ALA A 183 4.38 7.57 7.27
N GLY A 184 4.43 6.29 7.68
CA GLY A 184 4.38 5.90 9.08
C GLY A 184 5.51 6.50 9.90
N LYS A 185 6.75 6.35 9.44
CA LYS A 185 7.93 6.92 10.12
C LYS A 185 7.86 8.45 10.21
N SER A 186 7.42 9.11 9.14
CA SER A 186 7.28 10.57 9.11
C SER A 186 6.16 11.06 10.04
N ALA A 187 5.12 10.27 10.26
CA ALA A 187 4.04 10.59 11.19
C ALA A 187 4.38 10.26 12.64
N GLY A 188 5.39 9.43 12.89
CA GLY A 188 5.76 8.95 14.22
C GLY A 188 5.03 7.68 14.65
N THR A 189 4.34 6.97 13.74
CA THR A 189 3.72 5.67 14.04
C THR A 189 4.76 4.57 14.10
N GLN A 190 4.42 3.45 14.75
CA GLN A 190 5.09 2.18 14.49
C GLN A 190 4.65 1.65 13.11
N THR A 191 5.48 0.81 12.47
CA THR A 191 5.27 0.37 11.09
C THR A 191 5.46 -1.14 10.93
N VAL A 192 4.52 -1.77 10.24
CA VAL A 192 4.62 -3.16 9.79
C VAL A 192 4.61 -3.19 8.28
N GLY A 193 5.67 -3.75 7.71
CA GLY A 193 5.72 -4.10 6.30
C GLY A 193 5.14 -5.50 6.07
N VAL A 194 4.34 -5.68 5.01
CA VAL A 194 3.81 -7.00 4.62
C VAL A 194 4.33 -7.39 3.25
N LEU A 195 4.62 -8.68 3.05
CA LEU A 195 5.23 -9.21 1.83
C LEU A 195 4.19 -9.81 0.85
N CYS A 196 2.91 -9.72 1.19
CA CYS A 196 1.83 -10.17 0.30
C CYS A 196 1.48 -9.17 -0.82
N GLY A 197 2.19 -8.05 -0.92
CA GLY A 197 2.04 -7.01 -1.92
C GLY A 197 3.29 -6.79 -2.78
N PHE A 198 3.56 -5.54 -3.13
CA PHE A 198 4.60 -5.16 -4.10
C PHE A 198 6.01 -5.04 -3.50
N GLY A 199 6.12 -4.73 -2.21
CA GLY A 199 7.40 -4.42 -1.56
C GLY A 199 8.26 -5.65 -1.33
N GLU A 200 9.58 -5.46 -1.44
CA GLU A 200 10.58 -6.47 -1.07
C GLU A 200 11.04 -6.25 0.37
N LYS A 201 11.34 -7.34 1.08
CA LYS A 201 11.76 -7.31 2.48
C LYS A 201 12.89 -6.31 2.74
N THR A 202 13.95 -6.38 1.94
CA THR A 202 15.11 -5.48 2.06
C THR A 202 14.77 -4.01 1.81
N GLU A 203 13.84 -3.72 0.91
CA GLU A 203 13.40 -2.35 0.63
C GLU A 203 12.60 -1.78 1.83
N LEU A 204 11.69 -2.57 2.40
CA LEU A 204 10.90 -2.18 3.56
C LEU A 204 11.80 -1.98 4.81
N GLU A 205 12.73 -2.91 5.06
CA GLU A 205 13.71 -2.81 6.15
C GLU A 205 14.59 -1.56 6.00
N ASN A 206 15.12 -1.29 4.80
CA ASN A 206 15.95 -0.11 4.52
C ASN A 206 15.19 1.22 4.69
N ASN A 207 13.86 1.21 4.55
CA ASN A 207 13.02 2.38 4.81
C ASN A 207 12.54 2.48 6.27
N GLY A 208 12.99 1.55 7.13
CA GLY A 208 12.80 1.63 8.57
C GLY A 208 11.53 0.96 9.07
N ALA A 209 11.00 -0.06 8.37
CA ALA A 209 9.93 -0.89 8.92
C ALA A 209 10.35 -1.49 10.25
N ASP A 210 9.51 -1.36 11.29
CA ASP A 210 9.81 -1.87 12.63
C ASP A 210 9.65 -3.38 12.71
N LEU A 211 8.78 -3.94 11.84
CA LEU A 211 8.57 -5.37 11.68
C LEU A 211 8.16 -5.71 10.24
N ILE A 212 8.51 -6.92 9.79
CA ILE A 212 8.06 -7.48 8.51
C ILE A 212 7.25 -8.75 8.78
N LEU A 213 6.09 -8.87 8.13
CA LEU A 213 5.24 -10.06 8.14
C LEU A 213 5.12 -10.62 6.71
N GLU A 214 4.93 -11.93 6.60
CA GLU A 214 4.71 -12.57 5.29
C GLU A 214 3.36 -12.15 4.68
N THR A 215 2.34 -12.03 5.50
CA THR A 215 1.01 -11.59 5.06
C THR A 215 0.35 -10.69 6.10
N THR A 216 -0.55 -9.83 5.65
CA THR A 216 -1.33 -8.96 6.54
C THR A 216 -2.10 -9.75 7.59
N ALA A 217 -2.58 -10.96 7.25
CA ALA A 217 -3.31 -11.82 8.18
C ALA A 217 -2.47 -12.26 9.40
N ASP A 218 -1.13 -12.29 9.29
CA ASP A 218 -0.26 -12.68 10.42
C ASP A 218 -0.24 -11.63 11.54
N LEU A 219 -0.73 -10.41 11.27
CA LEU A 219 -0.86 -9.37 12.29
C LEU A 219 -1.75 -9.80 13.47
N GLU A 220 -2.78 -10.60 13.21
CA GLU A 220 -3.65 -11.14 14.27
C GLU A 220 -2.85 -12.00 15.26
N LYS A 221 -2.01 -12.89 14.74
CA LYS A 221 -1.17 -13.76 15.60
C LYS A 221 -0.19 -12.95 16.42
N LEU A 222 0.40 -11.92 15.81
CA LEU A 222 1.34 -11.02 16.48
C LEU A 222 0.67 -10.31 17.67
N LEU A 223 -0.50 -9.70 17.45
CA LEU A 223 -1.21 -8.93 18.47
C LEU A 223 -1.89 -9.80 19.54
N ASN A 224 -2.08 -11.09 19.28
CA ASN A 224 -2.61 -12.05 20.25
C ASN A 224 -1.53 -12.60 21.20
N GLN A 225 -0.23 -12.48 20.88
CA GLN A 225 0.86 -12.91 21.76
C GLN A 225 1.18 -11.90 22.89
N SER A 226 0.54 -10.74 22.87
CA SER A 226 0.79 -9.61 23.76
C SER A 226 -0.30 -9.38 24.81
N GLY A 227 -1.30 -10.27 24.88
CA GLY A 227 -2.45 -10.19 25.80
C GLY A 227 -2.37 -11.15 26.98
#